data_7afb456827ebbe0be447c4725c7cc513
#
_entry.id   7afb456827ebbe0be447c4725c7cc513
#
_cell.length_a   1.000
_cell.length_b   1.000
_cell.length_c   1.000
_cell.angle_alpha   90.00
_cell.angle_beta   90.00
_cell.angle_gamma   90.00
#
_symmetry.space_group_name_H-M   'P 1'
#
loop_
_entity.id
_entity.type
_entity.pdbx_description
1 polymer ?
#
loop_
_entity_poly.entity_id
_entity_poly.type
_entity_poly.pdbx_seq_one_letter_code
_entity_poly.pdbx_strand_id
1 'polypeptide(L)'
;MGLRNFCESSAFNSYILLLIMINSVILGLLTFDLSDSKLLFFDSLDRLILVIFILEMLLKLYVYRTEFFDSSWNIFDLSIVLISSVPAVYSISILRTLRVFKVLRLIRVFPELRRMVEAGLRSIKGVLAISTILSIVIYIYAIICHTIFGQSGGAGQEYFGNLGNSVFSLFQIMTLDAWADGIVRELINEHGAWVGIFFGVFLLSTTFTCLNMFIALFTNTMASIDIEDGDDVGFSRIINEIKSELTELRLSQQTSIAKISKYFEEE
;
A
#
# COMPACT_ATOMS: atom_id res chain seq x y z
N MET A 1 8.56 -34.52 16.37
CA MET A 1 7.81 -33.36 15.84
C MET A 1 8.84 -32.42 15.21
N GLY A 2 8.75 -32.17 13.89
CA GLY A 2 9.76 -31.36 13.21
C GLY A 2 9.66 -29.89 13.61
N LEU A 3 10.77 -29.14 13.58
CA LEU A 3 10.81 -27.70 13.85
C LEU A 3 9.79 -26.92 13.03
N ARG A 4 9.48 -27.40 11.82
CA ARG A 4 8.44 -26.80 10.95
C ARG A 4 7.05 -26.84 11.60
N ASN A 5 6.64 -27.99 12.14
CA ASN A 5 5.36 -28.14 12.84
C ASN A 5 5.28 -27.25 14.10
N PHE A 6 6.41 -27.01 14.75
CA PHE A 6 6.47 -26.06 15.86
C PHE A 6 6.22 -24.62 15.41
N CYS A 7 6.89 -24.17 14.34
CA CYS A 7 6.69 -22.83 13.79
C CYS A 7 5.26 -22.59 13.25
N GLU A 8 4.61 -23.66 12.78
CA GLU A 8 3.24 -23.64 12.25
C GLU A 8 2.17 -23.83 13.36
N SER A 9 2.60 -24.16 14.58
CA SER A 9 1.65 -24.41 15.68
C SER A 9 0.88 -23.14 16.06
N SER A 10 -0.42 -23.30 16.31
CA SER A 10 -1.29 -22.21 16.75
C SER A 10 -0.79 -21.58 18.05
N ALA A 11 -0.28 -22.39 18.97
CA ALA A 11 0.25 -21.93 20.27
C ALA A 11 1.46 -21.01 20.08
N PHE A 12 2.42 -21.36 19.22
CA PHE A 12 3.59 -20.53 18.93
C PHE A 12 3.17 -19.21 18.29
N ASN A 13 2.31 -19.25 17.28
CA ASN A 13 1.83 -18.04 16.62
C ASN A 13 1.05 -17.14 17.59
N SER A 14 0.16 -17.69 18.43
CA SER A 14 -0.58 -16.93 19.44
C SER A 14 0.36 -16.28 20.49
N TYR A 15 1.44 -16.97 20.89
CA TYR A 15 2.44 -16.41 21.79
C TYR A 15 3.15 -15.21 21.16
N ILE A 16 3.58 -15.33 19.89
CA ILE A 16 4.22 -14.22 19.17
C ILE A 16 3.24 -13.05 19.00
N LEU A 17 1.97 -13.31 18.68
CA LEU A 17 0.94 -12.28 18.60
C LEU A 17 0.76 -11.54 19.93
N LEU A 18 0.70 -12.27 21.03
CA LEU A 18 0.61 -11.67 22.37
C LEU A 18 1.81 -10.78 22.67
N LEU A 19 3.03 -11.22 22.32
CA LEU A 19 4.25 -10.41 22.49
C LEU A 19 4.22 -9.15 21.63
N ILE A 20 3.71 -9.19 20.40
CA ILE A 20 3.55 -8.02 19.54
C ILE A 20 2.58 -7.02 20.19
N MET A 21 1.44 -7.48 20.72
CA MET A 21 0.48 -6.62 21.42
C MET A 21 1.09 -5.97 22.66
N ILE A 22 1.75 -6.75 23.51
CA ILE A 22 2.43 -6.25 24.72
C ILE A 22 3.50 -5.22 24.32
N ASN A 23 4.30 -5.51 23.31
CA ASN A 23 5.36 -4.59 22.86
C ASN A 23 4.77 -3.27 22.36
N SER A 24 3.65 -3.31 21.62
CA SER A 24 2.99 -2.10 21.15
C SER A 24 2.47 -1.22 22.31
N VAL A 25 1.93 -1.83 23.35
CA VAL A 25 1.52 -1.11 24.57
C VAL A 25 2.74 -0.51 25.29
N ILE A 26 3.83 -1.26 25.42
CA ILE A 26 5.07 -0.77 26.04
C ILE A 26 5.62 0.44 25.28
N LEU A 27 5.67 0.39 23.96
CA LEU A 27 6.10 1.51 23.13
C LEU A 27 5.23 2.74 23.33
N GLY A 28 3.91 2.57 23.46
CA GLY A 28 2.99 3.64 23.82
C GLY A 28 3.27 4.20 25.21
N LEU A 29 3.50 3.35 26.22
CA LEU A 29 3.81 3.79 27.57
C LEU A 29 5.15 4.56 27.65
N LEU A 30 6.14 4.21 26.84
CA LEU A 30 7.43 4.90 26.76
C LEU A 30 7.34 6.33 26.18
N THR A 31 6.18 6.76 25.67
CA THR A 31 5.94 8.14 25.21
C THR A 31 5.51 9.08 26.35
N PHE A 32 5.09 8.53 27.49
CA PHE A 32 4.71 9.33 28.65
C PHE A 32 5.93 9.66 29.52
N ASP A 33 5.82 10.74 30.31
CA ASP A 33 6.81 11.11 31.32
C ASP A 33 6.79 10.12 32.49
N LEU A 34 7.62 9.10 32.40
CA LEU A 34 7.73 8.06 33.40
C LEU A 34 8.90 8.38 34.37
N SER A 35 8.78 7.92 35.63
CA SER A 35 9.93 7.94 36.55
C SER A 35 11.07 7.05 36.01
N ASP A 36 12.31 7.42 36.32
CA ASP A 36 13.52 6.73 35.81
C ASP A 36 13.48 5.21 36.01
N SER A 37 13.00 4.74 37.14
CA SER A 37 12.87 3.31 37.45
C SER A 37 11.89 2.60 36.47
N LYS A 38 10.75 3.23 36.16
CA LYS A 38 9.76 2.66 35.23
C LYS A 38 10.28 2.70 33.79
N LEU A 39 10.96 3.78 33.44
CA LEU A 39 11.56 3.94 32.10
C LEU A 39 12.59 2.84 31.83
N LEU A 40 13.51 2.60 32.80
CA LEU A 40 14.50 1.53 32.73
C LEU A 40 13.86 0.14 32.65
N PHE A 41 12.78 -0.09 33.38
CA PHE A 41 12.04 -1.36 33.34
C PHE A 41 11.43 -1.61 31.97
N PHE A 42 10.65 -0.66 31.42
CA PHE A 42 10.00 -0.83 30.12
C PHE A 42 11.00 -0.88 28.97
N ASP A 43 12.08 -0.11 29.00
CA ASP A 43 13.14 -0.18 27.98
C ASP A 43 13.86 -1.55 28.01
N SER A 44 14.09 -2.10 29.20
CA SER A 44 14.67 -3.46 29.33
C SER A 44 13.72 -4.53 28.79
N LEU A 45 12.42 -4.40 29.07
CA LEU A 45 11.39 -5.32 28.56
C LEU A 45 11.26 -5.22 27.05
N ASP A 46 11.29 -4.01 26.47
CA ASP A 46 11.28 -3.80 25.01
C ASP A 46 12.48 -4.47 24.34
N ARG A 47 13.68 -4.37 24.93
CA ARG A 47 14.89 -5.05 24.43
C ARG A 47 14.76 -6.57 24.51
N LEU A 48 14.21 -7.09 25.60
CA LEU A 48 14.01 -8.53 25.76
C LEU A 48 13.06 -9.07 24.67
N ILE A 49 11.95 -8.37 24.42
CA ILE A 49 11.00 -8.75 23.39
C ILE A 49 11.65 -8.67 22.00
N LEU A 50 12.49 -7.67 21.74
CA LEU A 50 13.23 -7.57 20.49
C LEU A 50 14.14 -8.79 20.28
N VAL A 51 14.85 -9.24 21.30
CA VAL A 51 15.68 -10.46 21.23
C VAL A 51 14.83 -11.68 20.88
N ILE A 52 13.64 -11.82 21.48
CA ILE A 52 12.72 -12.92 21.16
C ILE A 52 12.28 -12.84 19.69
N PHE A 53 11.99 -11.66 19.16
CA PHE A 53 11.65 -11.48 17.75
C PHE A 53 12.81 -11.81 16.80
N ILE A 54 14.05 -11.46 17.18
CA ILE A 54 15.22 -11.86 16.41
C ILE A 54 15.35 -13.39 16.38
N LEU A 55 15.21 -14.04 17.53
CA LEU A 55 15.26 -15.50 17.62
C LEU A 55 14.14 -16.17 16.81
N GLU A 56 12.93 -15.62 16.84
CA GLU A 56 11.80 -16.06 15.99
C GLU A 56 12.17 -16.00 14.51
N MET A 57 12.72 -14.87 14.04
CA MET A 57 13.10 -14.69 12.65
C MET A 57 14.22 -15.64 12.23
N LEU A 58 15.25 -15.80 13.08
CA LEU A 58 16.33 -16.75 12.83
C LEU A 58 15.81 -18.20 12.77
N LEU A 59 14.90 -18.57 13.66
CA LEU A 59 14.27 -19.89 13.63
C LEU A 59 13.49 -20.12 12.35
N LYS A 60 12.66 -19.15 11.93
CA LYS A 60 11.91 -19.23 10.68
C LYS A 60 12.83 -19.30 9.46
N LEU A 61 13.88 -18.49 9.43
CA LEU A 61 14.86 -18.50 8.35
C LEU A 61 15.58 -19.86 8.26
N TYR A 62 15.93 -20.46 9.39
CA TYR A 62 16.56 -21.77 9.45
C TYR A 62 15.60 -22.88 8.96
N VAL A 63 14.33 -22.83 9.34
CA VAL A 63 13.33 -23.85 9.02
C VAL A 63 12.87 -23.77 7.59
N TYR A 64 12.55 -22.57 7.09
CA TYR A 64 11.99 -22.37 5.75
C TYR A 64 13.05 -22.14 4.68
N ARG A 65 14.28 -21.79 5.05
CA ARG A 65 15.38 -21.52 4.11
C ARG A 65 14.95 -20.58 2.98
N THR A 66 15.01 -21.03 1.73
CA THR A 66 14.61 -20.25 0.54
C THR A 66 13.11 -19.97 0.51
N GLU A 67 12.25 -20.91 0.96
CA GLU A 67 10.79 -20.72 1.05
C GLU A 67 10.40 -19.56 1.98
N PHE A 68 11.29 -19.13 2.88
CA PHE A 68 11.06 -17.95 3.73
C PHE A 68 10.79 -16.69 2.92
N PHE A 69 11.50 -16.52 1.81
CA PHE A 69 11.43 -15.32 0.95
C PHE A 69 10.24 -15.35 -0.03
N ASP A 70 9.57 -16.48 -0.19
CA ASP A 70 8.36 -16.58 -1.01
C ASP A 70 7.16 -15.89 -0.34
N SER A 71 7.21 -15.71 0.98
CA SER A 71 6.19 -15.00 1.74
C SER A 71 6.54 -13.52 1.95
N SER A 72 5.81 -12.62 1.30
CA SER A 72 5.95 -11.16 1.49
C SER A 72 5.80 -10.75 2.96
N TRP A 73 5.00 -11.46 3.75
CA TRP A 73 4.81 -11.18 5.17
C TRP A 73 6.01 -11.57 6.03
N ASN A 74 6.73 -12.61 5.67
CA ASN A 74 7.98 -12.95 6.34
C ASN A 74 9.07 -11.91 6.06
N ILE A 75 9.15 -11.41 4.81
CA ILE A 75 10.07 -10.33 4.42
C ILE A 75 9.71 -9.04 5.18
N PHE A 76 8.42 -8.72 5.29
CA PHE A 76 7.93 -7.57 6.05
C PHE A 76 8.34 -7.65 7.52
N ASP A 77 8.09 -8.79 8.19
CA ASP A 77 8.49 -9.01 9.59
C ASP A 77 10.00 -8.90 9.77
N LEU A 78 10.78 -9.51 8.88
CA LEU A 78 12.23 -9.44 8.90
C LEU A 78 12.71 -7.99 8.76
N SER A 79 12.16 -7.23 7.84
CA SER A 79 12.49 -5.83 7.61
C SER A 79 12.24 -4.98 8.87
N ILE A 80 11.11 -5.18 9.54
CA ILE A 80 10.79 -4.49 10.78
C ILE A 80 11.77 -4.85 11.89
N VAL A 81 12.10 -6.13 12.05
CA VAL A 81 13.06 -6.57 13.08
C VAL A 81 14.45 -5.99 12.80
N LEU A 82 14.90 -5.99 11.55
CA LEU A 82 16.20 -5.41 11.18
C LEU A 82 16.24 -3.90 11.45
N ILE A 83 15.24 -3.13 10.98
CA ILE A 83 15.14 -1.69 11.22
C ILE A 83 15.11 -1.40 12.73
N SER A 84 14.37 -2.18 13.51
CA SER A 84 14.26 -2.02 14.96
C SER A 84 15.53 -2.41 15.72
N SER A 85 16.42 -3.19 15.11
CA SER A 85 17.70 -3.61 15.71
C SER A 85 18.80 -2.56 15.54
N VAL A 86 18.69 -1.65 14.56
CA VAL A 86 19.67 -0.60 14.28
C VAL A 86 19.97 0.28 15.52
N PRO A 87 18.99 0.74 16.31
CA PRO A 87 19.23 1.53 17.51
C PRO A 87 20.03 0.81 18.59
N ALA A 88 19.99 -0.52 18.61
CA ALA A 88 20.75 -1.31 19.57
C ALA A 88 22.27 -1.32 19.26
N VAL A 89 22.63 -1.10 17.99
CA VAL A 89 24.01 -1.09 17.50
C VAL A 89 24.62 0.32 17.51
N TYR A 90 23.81 1.33 17.18
CA TYR A 90 24.26 2.72 17.09
C TYR A 90 23.62 3.58 18.18
N SER A 91 24.45 4.30 18.95
CA SER A 91 24.00 5.20 20.04
C SER A 91 23.40 6.53 19.55
N ILE A 92 22.96 6.62 18.30
CA ILE A 92 22.40 7.84 17.72
C ILE A 92 20.94 7.99 18.15
N SER A 93 20.61 9.08 18.85
CA SER A 93 19.27 9.30 19.44
C SER A 93 18.13 9.21 18.44
N ILE A 94 18.30 9.73 17.22
CA ILE A 94 17.25 9.72 16.18
C ILE A 94 16.92 8.29 15.72
N LEU A 95 17.89 7.38 15.73
CA LEU A 95 17.64 6.00 15.36
C LEU A 95 16.76 5.26 16.38
N ARG A 96 16.70 5.78 17.62
CA ARG A 96 15.86 5.22 18.67
C ARG A 96 14.36 5.30 18.32
N THR A 97 13.96 6.31 17.53
CA THR A 97 12.58 6.44 17.05
C THR A 97 12.20 5.33 16.07
N LEU A 98 13.17 4.70 15.40
CA LEU A 98 12.89 3.59 14.44
C LEU A 98 12.27 2.37 15.13
N ARG A 99 12.44 2.24 16.45
CA ARG A 99 11.78 1.15 17.20
C ARG A 99 10.25 1.20 17.12
N VAL A 100 9.66 2.38 16.82
CA VAL A 100 8.20 2.51 16.65
C VAL A 100 7.67 1.65 15.49
N PHE A 101 8.50 1.36 14.49
CA PHE A 101 8.10 0.48 13.39
C PHE A 101 7.71 -0.93 13.82
N LYS A 102 8.12 -1.38 15.04
CA LYS A 102 7.64 -2.65 15.60
C LYS A 102 6.10 -2.72 15.70
N VAL A 103 5.44 -1.57 15.90
CA VAL A 103 3.98 -1.47 15.96
C VAL A 103 3.33 -1.92 14.65
N LEU A 104 4.01 -1.74 13.50
CA LEU A 104 3.50 -2.18 12.21
C LEU A 104 3.27 -3.71 12.13
N ARG A 105 3.91 -4.49 13.00
CA ARG A 105 3.67 -5.93 13.11
C ARG A 105 2.21 -6.24 13.52
N LEU A 106 1.50 -5.28 14.14
CA LEU A 106 0.06 -5.42 14.43
C LEU A 106 -0.78 -5.66 13.17
N ILE A 107 -0.35 -5.16 12.00
CA ILE A 107 -1.04 -5.39 10.73
C ILE A 107 -1.18 -6.89 10.45
N ARG A 108 -0.15 -7.68 10.81
CA ARG A 108 -0.19 -9.13 10.65
C ARG A 108 -1.16 -9.82 11.60
N VAL A 109 -1.37 -9.24 12.80
CA VAL A 109 -2.23 -9.81 13.86
C VAL A 109 -3.69 -9.82 13.42
N PHE A 110 -4.13 -8.79 12.70
CA PHE A 110 -5.51 -8.61 12.28
C PHE A 110 -5.67 -9.03 10.81
N PRO A 111 -6.36 -10.15 10.51
CA PRO A 111 -6.54 -10.64 9.14
C PRO A 111 -7.19 -9.61 8.21
N GLU A 112 -8.10 -8.79 8.75
CA GLU A 112 -8.77 -7.73 8.00
C GLU A 112 -7.80 -6.64 7.55
N LEU A 113 -6.92 -6.16 8.46
CA LEU A 113 -5.89 -5.18 8.11
C LEU A 113 -4.91 -5.75 7.08
N ARG A 114 -4.57 -7.02 7.23
CA ARG A 114 -3.71 -7.71 6.26
C ARG A 114 -4.33 -7.71 4.86
N ARG A 115 -5.61 -8.06 4.73
CA ARG A 115 -6.33 -8.03 3.45
C ARG A 115 -6.39 -6.63 2.86
N MET A 116 -6.66 -5.61 3.68
CA MET A 116 -6.66 -4.21 3.24
C MET A 116 -5.30 -3.77 2.69
N VAL A 117 -4.21 -4.12 3.38
CA VAL A 117 -2.84 -3.82 2.92
C VAL A 117 -2.53 -4.57 1.62
N GLU A 118 -2.87 -5.86 1.51
CA GLU A 118 -2.68 -6.63 0.28
C GLU A 118 -3.45 -6.03 -0.90
N ALA A 119 -4.70 -5.62 -0.69
CA ALA A 119 -5.51 -4.93 -1.70
C ALA A 119 -4.88 -3.60 -2.11
N GLY A 120 -4.43 -2.78 -1.14
CA GLY A 120 -3.72 -1.53 -1.39
C GLY A 120 -2.44 -1.74 -2.21
N LEU A 121 -1.64 -2.75 -1.88
CA LEU A 121 -0.41 -3.08 -2.60
C LEU A 121 -0.68 -3.52 -4.05
N ARG A 122 -1.77 -4.24 -4.31
CA ARG A 122 -2.18 -4.60 -5.68
C ARG A 122 -2.53 -3.36 -6.53
N SER A 123 -3.07 -2.32 -5.89
CA SER A 123 -3.43 -1.06 -6.55
C SER A 123 -2.24 -0.15 -6.86
N ILE A 124 -1.05 -0.41 -6.31
CA ILE A 124 0.15 0.44 -6.46
C ILE A 124 0.52 0.70 -7.92
N LYS A 125 0.37 -0.30 -8.80
CA LYS A 125 0.69 -0.13 -10.24
C LYS A 125 -0.16 1.00 -10.87
N GLY A 126 -1.44 1.06 -10.55
CA GLY A 126 -2.33 2.13 -11.01
C GLY A 126 -1.96 3.49 -10.41
N VAL A 127 -1.68 3.53 -9.10
CA VAL A 127 -1.24 4.74 -8.41
C VAL A 127 0.06 5.28 -9.01
N LEU A 128 1.04 4.41 -9.30
CA LEU A 128 2.31 4.81 -9.92
C LEU A 128 2.11 5.41 -11.31
N ALA A 129 1.22 4.86 -12.13
CA ALA A 129 0.91 5.43 -13.45
C ALA A 129 0.34 6.85 -13.32
N ILE A 130 -0.60 7.06 -12.39
CA ILE A 130 -1.17 8.39 -12.08
C ILE A 130 -0.08 9.34 -11.61
N SER A 131 0.71 8.92 -10.63
CA SER A 131 1.79 9.73 -10.06
C SER A 131 2.82 10.12 -11.12
N THR A 132 3.09 9.24 -12.08
CA THR A 132 4.02 9.56 -13.20
C THR A 132 3.46 10.68 -14.07
N ILE A 133 2.19 10.63 -14.46
CA ILE A 133 1.57 11.69 -15.27
C ILE A 133 1.55 13.01 -14.50
N LEU A 134 1.14 13.00 -13.23
CA LEU A 134 1.15 14.20 -12.38
C LEU A 134 2.56 14.77 -12.23
N SER A 135 3.56 13.91 -12.02
CA SER A 135 4.96 14.34 -11.92
C SER A 135 5.46 15.05 -13.19
N ILE A 136 5.07 14.56 -14.37
CA ILE A 136 5.39 15.20 -15.64
C ILE A 136 4.72 16.58 -15.74
N VAL A 137 3.44 16.69 -15.39
CA VAL A 137 2.72 17.96 -15.40
C VAL A 137 3.36 18.94 -14.43
N ILE A 138 3.61 18.54 -13.19
CA ILE A 138 4.27 19.37 -12.16
C ILE A 138 5.65 19.82 -12.66
N TYR A 139 6.43 18.92 -13.27
CA TYR A 139 7.77 19.24 -13.77
C TYR A 139 7.72 20.31 -14.87
N ILE A 140 6.81 20.20 -15.83
CA ILE A 140 6.62 21.20 -16.91
C ILE A 140 6.25 22.56 -16.30
N TYR A 141 5.24 22.57 -15.41
CA TYR A 141 4.83 23.81 -14.74
C TYR A 141 5.94 24.39 -13.84
N ALA A 142 6.76 23.55 -13.21
CA ALA A 142 7.88 23.98 -12.39
C ALA A 142 8.93 24.75 -13.21
N ILE A 143 9.24 24.27 -14.41
CA ILE A 143 10.14 25.00 -15.34
C ILE A 143 9.52 26.33 -15.74
N ILE A 144 8.24 26.36 -16.10
CA ILE A 144 7.53 27.58 -16.51
C ILE A 144 7.51 28.57 -15.34
N CYS A 145 7.12 28.15 -14.14
CA CYS A 145 7.06 29.02 -12.95
C CYS A 145 8.44 29.54 -12.55
N HIS A 146 9.48 28.70 -12.58
CA HIS A 146 10.85 29.14 -12.33
C HIS A 146 11.29 30.19 -13.34
N THR A 147 10.98 30.03 -14.62
CA THR A 147 11.36 30.95 -15.67
C THR A 147 10.64 32.29 -15.57
N ILE A 148 9.33 32.25 -15.23
CA ILE A 148 8.50 33.48 -15.19
C ILE A 148 8.64 34.22 -13.86
N PHE A 149 8.59 33.50 -12.73
CA PHE A 149 8.53 34.09 -11.39
C PHE A 149 9.85 34.00 -10.63
N GLY A 150 10.64 32.94 -10.87
CA GLY A 150 11.81 32.63 -10.04
C GLY A 150 12.94 33.64 -10.08
N GLN A 151 12.96 34.51 -11.10
CA GLN A 151 14.01 35.57 -11.28
C GLN A 151 13.55 36.96 -10.87
N SER A 152 12.29 37.14 -10.48
CA SER A 152 11.68 38.46 -10.24
C SER A 152 11.98 39.04 -8.84
N GLY A 153 12.61 38.27 -7.94
CA GLY A 153 12.70 38.65 -6.52
C GLY A 153 11.40 38.40 -5.76
N GLY A 154 11.32 38.85 -4.50
CA GLY A 154 10.11 38.75 -3.68
C GLY A 154 9.57 37.32 -3.52
N ALA A 155 8.26 37.19 -3.52
CA ALA A 155 7.56 35.91 -3.41
C ALA A 155 7.89 34.96 -4.57
N GLY A 156 8.07 35.51 -5.79
CA GLY A 156 8.45 34.71 -6.94
C GLY A 156 9.76 33.94 -6.73
N GLN A 157 10.74 34.59 -6.16
CA GLN A 157 12.04 33.97 -5.86
C GLN A 157 11.95 33.00 -4.68
N GLU A 158 11.14 33.28 -3.67
CA GLU A 158 10.93 32.41 -2.52
C GLU A 158 10.32 31.06 -2.94
N TYR A 159 9.23 31.09 -3.71
CA TYR A 159 8.48 29.88 -4.08
C TYR A 159 9.01 29.20 -5.34
N PHE A 160 9.64 29.94 -6.28
CA PHE A 160 10.04 29.42 -7.60
C PHE A 160 11.51 29.73 -7.95
N GLY A 161 12.33 30.14 -7.00
CA GLY A 161 13.73 30.54 -7.22
C GLY A 161 14.66 29.41 -7.70
N ASN A 162 14.25 28.14 -7.51
CA ASN A 162 14.91 26.99 -8.08
C ASN A 162 13.88 25.89 -8.39
N LEU A 163 14.28 24.87 -9.16
CA LEU A 163 13.40 23.78 -9.58
C LEU A 163 12.81 23.01 -8.40
N GLY A 164 13.58 22.76 -7.34
CA GLY A 164 13.11 22.06 -6.15
C GLY A 164 12.00 22.81 -5.42
N ASN A 165 12.19 24.10 -5.19
CA ASN A 165 11.17 24.97 -4.60
C ASN A 165 9.92 25.02 -5.51
N SER A 166 10.13 25.15 -6.83
CA SER A 166 9.02 25.18 -7.80
C SER A 166 8.17 23.90 -7.75
N VAL A 167 8.79 22.73 -7.71
CA VAL A 167 8.09 21.45 -7.59
C VAL A 167 7.34 21.37 -6.27
N PHE A 168 7.95 21.78 -5.16
CA PHE A 168 7.33 21.75 -3.84
C PHE A 168 6.12 22.71 -3.77
N SER A 169 6.28 23.95 -4.24
CA SER A 169 5.19 24.94 -4.26
C SER A 169 4.02 24.49 -5.15
N LEU A 170 4.30 23.91 -6.32
CA LEU A 170 3.27 23.38 -7.19
C LEU A 170 2.57 22.15 -6.58
N PHE A 171 3.30 21.28 -5.88
CA PHE A 171 2.71 20.18 -5.14
C PHE A 171 1.77 20.71 -4.04
N GLN A 172 2.18 21.75 -3.32
CA GLN A 172 1.37 22.40 -2.30
C GLN A 172 0.11 23.04 -2.91
N ILE A 173 0.22 23.74 -4.03
CA ILE A 173 -0.93 24.31 -4.77
C ILE A 173 -1.88 23.17 -5.21
N MET A 174 -1.36 22.08 -5.76
CA MET A 174 -2.15 20.94 -6.22
C MET A 174 -2.93 20.27 -5.08
N THR A 175 -2.35 20.20 -3.89
CA THR A 175 -3.03 19.67 -2.70
C THR A 175 -3.99 20.66 -2.04
N LEU A 176 -4.16 21.84 -2.61
CA LEU A 176 -5.01 22.95 -2.12
C LEU A 176 -4.54 23.51 -0.77
N ASP A 177 -3.31 23.25 -0.37
CA ASP A 177 -2.76 23.77 0.88
C ASP A 177 -2.30 25.22 0.70
N ALA A 178 -2.99 26.14 1.38
CA ALA A 178 -2.70 27.58 1.40
C ALA A 178 -2.43 28.22 0.00
N TRP A 179 -2.96 27.61 -1.07
CA TRP A 179 -2.67 28.01 -2.44
C TRP A 179 -3.10 29.44 -2.75
N ALA A 180 -4.32 29.83 -2.28
CA ALA A 180 -4.87 31.14 -2.60
C ALA A 180 -4.26 32.25 -1.75
N ASP A 181 -4.25 32.09 -0.42
CA ASP A 181 -3.85 33.15 0.52
C ASP A 181 -2.35 33.22 0.77
N GLY A 182 -1.62 32.13 0.55
CA GLY A 182 -0.17 32.09 0.64
C GLY A 182 0.48 32.46 -0.69
N ILE A 183 0.61 31.49 -1.57
CA ILE A 183 1.48 31.60 -2.75
C ILE A 183 0.86 32.50 -3.85
N VAL A 184 -0.38 32.20 -4.27
CA VAL A 184 -0.93 32.81 -5.49
C VAL A 184 -1.30 34.28 -5.27
N ARG A 185 -1.79 34.66 -4.08
CA ARG A 185 -2.16 36.04 -3.79
C ARG A 185 -0.94 36.96 -3.74
N GLU A 186 0.16 36.48 -3.19
CA GLU A 186 1.42 37.25 -3.18
C GLU A 186 1.94 37.49 -4.61
N LEU A 187 1.91 36.45 -5.44
CA LEU A 187 2.30 36.58 -6.84
C LEU A 187 1.35 37.44 -7.66
N ILE A 188 0.04 37.47 -7.36
CA ILE A 188 -0.93 38.37 -7.97
C ILE A 188 -0.57 39.82 -7.66
N ASN A 189 -0.17 40.11 -6.42
CA ASN A 189 0.22 41.47 -6.01
C ASN A 189 1.49 41.93 -6.72
N GLU A 190 2.42 41.00 -7.02
CA GLU A 190 3.70 41.33 -7.71
C GLU A 190 3.55 41.37 -9.24
N HIS A 191 2.77 40.45 -9.82
CA HIS A 191 2.76 40.21 -11.27
C HIS A 191 1.39 40.47 -11.94
N GLY A 192 0.34 40.75 -11.15
CA GLY A 192 -0.98 41.07 -11.65
C GLY A 192 -1.97 39.90 -11.71
N ALA A 193 -3.22 40.21 -12.01
CA ALA A 193 -4.38 39.26 -11.88
C ALA A 193 -4.29 38.04 -12.80
N TRP A 194 -3.55 38.07 -13.91
CA TRP A 194 -3.38 36.95 -14.84
C TRP A 194 -2.79 35.70 -14.15
N VAL A 195 -1.98 35.92 -13.09
CA VAL A 195 -1.37 34.85 -12.28
C VAL A 195 -2.47 33.94 -11.66
N GLY A 196 -3.56 34.57 -11.21
CA GLY A 196 -4.71 33.80 -10.68
C GLY A 196 -5.34 32.88 -11.72
N ILE A 197 -5.43 33.35 -12.97
CA ILE A 197 -5.95 32.53 -14.08
C ILE A 197 -4.96 31.39 -14.38
N PHE A 198 -3.66 31.66 -14.43
CA PHE A 198 -2.62 30.68 -14.70
C PHE A 198 -2.64 29.53 -13.68
N PHE A 199 -2.63 29.85 -12.39
CA PHE A 199 -2.69 28.82 -11.34
C PHE A 199 -4.09 28.18 -11.24
N GLY A 200 -5.16 28.90 -11.59
CA GLY A 200 -6.51 28.34 -11.71
C GLY A 200 -6.57 27.24 -12.76
N VAL A 201 -5.96 27.46 -13.94
CA VAL A 201 -5.88 26.43 -14.99
C VAL A 201 -5.03 25.24 -14.56
N PHE A 202 -3.89 25.48 -13.90
CA PHE A 202 -3.06 24.44 -13.32
C PHE A 202 -3.86 23.58 -12.33
N LEU A 203 -4.57 24.22 -11.41
CA LEU A 203 -5.35 23.58 -10.36
C LEU A 203 -6.50 22.74 -10.95
N LEU A 204 -7.27 23.31 -11.87
CA LEU A 204 -8.34 22.59 -12.55
C LEU A 204 -7.80 21.37 -13.29
N SER A 205 -6.70 21.51 -14.03
CA SER A 205 -6.12 20.43 -14.81
C SER A 205 -5.58 19.29 -13.94
N THR A 206 -4.85 19.62 -12.86
CA THR A 206 -4.25 18.61 -11.96
C THR A 206 -5.28 17.96 -11.05
N THR A 207 -6.17 18.75 -10.43
CA THR A 207 -7.21 18.24 -9.53
C THR A 207 -8.21 17.36 -10.30
N PHE A 208 -8.64 17.82 -11.49
CA PHE A 208 -9.57 17.06 -12.31
C PHE A 208 -8.95 15.76 -12.83
N THR A 209 -7.68 15.80 -13.22
CA THR A 209 -6.92 14.60 -13.63
C THR A 209 -6.79 13.63 -12.47
N CYS A 210 -6.39 14.11 -11.30
CA CYS A 210 -6.24 13.29 -10.10
C CYS A 210 -7.56 12.64 -9.68
N LEU A 211 -8.65 13.41 -9.64
CA LEU A 211 -9.98 12.93 -9.24
C LEU A 211 -10.51 11.86 -10.21
N ASN A 212 -10.44 12.12 -11.51
CA ASN A 212 -10.93 11.18 -12.53
C ASN A 212 -10.13 9.87 -12.52
N MET A 213 -8.82 9.95 -12.35
CA MET A 213 -7.97 8.77 -12.25
C MET A 213 -8.21 8.00 -10.94
N PHE A 214 -8.45 8.71 -9.82
CA PHE A 214 -8.81 8.07 -8.56
C PHE A 214 -10.14 7.31 -8.69
N ILE A 215 -11.15 7.93 -9.28
CA ILE A 215 -12.45 7.28 -9.54
C ILE A 215 -12.28 6.05 -10.42
N ALA A 216 -11.52 6.16 -11.52
CA ALA A 216 -11.26 5.05 -12.42
C ALA A 216 -10.54 3.89 -11.72
N LEU A 217 -9.52 4.19 -10.90
CA LEU A 217 -8.80 3.19 -10.12
C LEU A 217 -9.71 2.52 -9.10
N PHE A 218 -10.50 3.31 -8.36
CA PHE A 218 -11.43 2.80 -7.36
C PHE A 218 -12.50 1.89 -7.99
N THR A 219 -13.09 2.31 -9.10
CA THR A 219 -14.09 1.52 -9.83
C THR A 219 -13.51 0.20 -10.33
N ASN A 220 -12.31 0.22 -10.92
CA ASN A 220 -11.63 -0.99 -11.38
C ASN A 220 -11.28 -1.94 -10.22
N THR A 221 -10.87 -1.38 -9.08
CA THR A 221 -10.56 -2.20 -7.89
C THR A 221 -11.81 -2.82 -7.29
N MET A 222 -12.92 -2.08 -7.23
CA MET A 222 -14.21 -2.60 -6.77
C MET A 222 -14.73 -3.70 -7.70
N ALA A 223 -14.68 -3.48 -9.02
CA ALA A 223 -15.07 -4.50 -9.99
C ALA A 223 -14.24 -5.79 -9.87
N SER A 224 -12.94 -5.68 -9.55
CA SER A 224 -12.09 -6.87 -9.35
C SER A 224 -12.40 -7.61 -8.06
N ILE A 225 -12.82 -6.92 -6.99
CA ILE A 225 -13.23 -7.54 -5.72
C ILE A 225 -14.56 -8.28 -5.88
N ASP A 226 -15.52 -7.68 -6.59
CA ASP A 226 -16.82 -8.32 -6.87
C ASP A 226 -16.67 -9.61 -7.69
N ILE A 227 -15.67 -9.67 -8.57
CA ILE A 227 -15.33 -10.87 -9.34
C ILE A 227 -14.65 -11.94 -8.45
N GLU A 228 -13.77 -11.56 -7.52
CA GLU A 228 -13.10 -12.52 -6.63
C GLU A 228 -14.03 -13.07 -5.52
N ASP A 229 -14.94 -12.26 -4.97
CA ASP A 229 -15.83 -12.67 -3.87
C ASP A 229 -17.17 -13.27 -4.37
N GLY A 230 -17.60 -12.97 -5.60
CA GLY A 230 -18.92 -13.37 -6.12
C GLY A 230 -18.95 -14.59 -7.03
N ASP A 231 -17.84 -14.94 -7.67
CA ASP A 231 -17.94 -15.70 -8.92
C ASP A 231 -17.27 -17.07 -8.98
N ASP A 232 -16.52 -17.52 -8.01
CA ASP A 232 -15.99 -18.90 -8.08
C ASP A 232 -17.12 -19.96 -7.92
N VAL A 233 -18.17 -19.64 -7.19
CA VAL A 233 -19.31 -20.53 -6.98
C VAL A 233 -20.37 -20.34 -8.08
N GLY A 234 -20.67 -19.10 -8.45
CA GLY A 234 -21.68 -18.78 -9.46
C GLY A 234 -21.24 -19.16 -10.88
N PHE A 235 -20.06 -18.76 -11.27
CA PHE A 235 -19.51 -19.04 -12.60
C PHE A 235 -19.22 -20.52 -12.82
N SER A 236 -18.66 -21.20 -11.81
CA SER A 236 -18.45 -22.66 -11.81
C SER A 236 -19.77 -23.42 -11.92
N ARG A 237 -20.83 -22.92 -11.27
CA ARG A 237 -22.17 -23.51 -11.36
C ARG A 237 -22.76 -23.36 -12.76
N ILE A 238 -22.68 -22.15 -13.34
CA ILE A 238 -23.15 -21.88 -14.72
C ILE A 238 -22.36 -22.71 -15.74
N ILE A 239 -21.03 -22.81 -15.61
CA ILE A 239 -20.21 -23.64 -16.50
C ILE A 239 -20.60 -25.12 -16.40
N ASN A 240 -20.84 -25.62 -15.20
CA ASN A 240 -21.25 -27.01 -15.00
C ASN A 240 -22.68 -27.26 -15.56
N GLU A 241 -23.57 -26.30 -15.44
CA GLU A 241 -24.93 -26.37 -15.98
C GLU A 241 -24.90 -26.36 -17.52
N ILE A 242 -24.13 -25.47 -18.17
CA ILE A 242 -23.92 -25.47 -19.61
C ILE A 242 -23.25 -26.76 -20.10
N LYS A 243 -22.28 -27.31 -19.35
CA LYS A 243 -21.65 -28.59 -19.68
C LYS A 243 -22.62 -29.76 -19.62
N SER A 244 -23.54 -29.79 -18.66
CA SER A 244 -24.56 -30.83 -18.57
C SER A 244 -25.55 -30.76 -19.71
N GLU A 245 -26.04 -29.57 -20.05
CA GLU A 245 -26.94 -29.35 -21.18
C GLU A 245 -26.32 -29.75 -22.54
N LEU A 246 -25.04 -29.36 -22.75
CA LEU A 246 -24.29 -29.75 -23.96
C LEU A 246 -24.12 -31.28 -24.05
N THR A 247 -23.97 -31.96 -22.94
CA THR A 247 -23.85 -33.43 -22.91
C THR A 247 -25.16 -34.08 -23.24
N GLU A 248 -26.29 -33.59 -22.72
CA GLU A 248 -27.63 -34.10 -23.04
C GLU A 248 -27.98 -33.85 -24.51
N LEU A 249 -27.68 -32.69 -25.05
CA LEU A 249 -27.89 -32.38 -26.49
C LEU A 249 -27.06 -33.30 -27.40
N ARG A 250 -25.80 -33.61 -27.03
CA ARG A 250 -24.95 -34.55 -27.77
C ARG A 250 -25.54 -35.97 -27.78
N LEU A 251 -26.02 -36.44 -26.62
CA LEU A 251 -26.65 -37.74 -26.51
C LEU A 251 -27.94 -37.83 -27.31
N SER A 252 -28.76 -36.78 -27.26
CA SER A 252 -29.97 -36.67 -28.06
C SER A 252 -29.69 -36.68 -29.56
N GLN A 253 -28.67 -35.95 -30.02
CA GLN A 253 -28.24 -35.99 -31.41
C GLN A 253 -27.71 -37.35 -31.83
N GLN A 254 -26.88 -37.99 -31.04
CA GLN A 254 -26.40 -39.36 -31.33
C GLN A 254 -27.53 -40.38 -31.41
N THR A 255 -28.51 -40.29 -30.54
CA THR A 255 -29.67 -41.16 -30.54
C THR A 255 -30.54 -40.92 -31.82
N SER A 256 -30.67 -39.67 -32.23
CA SER A 256 -31.39 -39.31 -33.44
C SER A 256 -30.67 -39.78 -34.74
N ILE A 257 -29.35 -39.63 -34.80
CA ILE A 257 -28.51 -40.14 -35.88
C ILE A 257 -28.59 -41.68 -35.94
N ALA A 258 -28.50 -42.37 -34.83
CA ALA A 258 -28.60 -43.81 -34.75
C ALA A 258 -30.00 -44.33 -35.21
N LYS A 259 -31.08 -43.61 -34.89
CA LYS A 259 -32.42 -43.90 -35.43
C LYS A 259 -32.53 -43.72 -36.93
N ILE A 260 -31.95 -42.65 -37.47
CA ILE A 260 -31.93 -42.39 -38.89
C ILE A 260 -31.09 -43.43 -39.65
N SER A 261 -29.91 -43.81 -39.15
CA SER A 261 -29.06 -44.84 -39.78
C SER A 261 -29.75 -46.19 -39.81
N LYS A 262 -30.52 -46.55 -38.77
CA LYS A 262 -31.28 -47.79 -38.73
C LYS A 262 -32.42 -47.80 -39.76
N TYR A 263 -33.07 -46.65 -40.04
CA TYR A 263 -34.07 -46.54 -41.08
C TYR A 263 -33.52 -46.75 -42.50
N PHE A 264 -32.27 -46.39 -42.72
CA PHE A 264 -31.60 -46.58 -44.07
C PHE A 264 -30.95 -47.97 -44.24
N GLU A 265 -30.82 -48.77 -43.15
CA GLU A 265 -30.33 -50.15 -43.23
C GLU A 265 -31.50 -51.17 -43.40
N GLU A 266 -32.75 -50.75 -43.17
CA GLU A 266 -33.96 -51.62 -43.30
C GLU A 266 -34.66 -51.44 -44.66
N GLU A 267 -34.24 -50.55 -45.59
CA GLU A 267 -34.62 -50.44 -46.98
C GLU A 267 -33.59 -51.13 -47.92
#